data_81d1957753cb32672d9aea5502d5afe5
#
_entry.id   81d1957753cb32672d9aea5502d5afe5
#
_cell.length_a   1.000
_cell.length_b   1.000
_cell.length_c   1.000
_cell.angle_alpha   90.00
_cell.angle_beta   90.00
_cell.angle_gamma   90.00
#
_symmetry.space_group_name_H-M   'P 1'
#
loop_
_entity.id
_entity.type
_entity.pdbx_description
1 polymer ?
#
loop_
_entity_poly.entity_id
_entity_poly.type
_entity_poly.pdbx_seq_one_letter_code
_entity_poly.pdbx_strand_id
1 'polypeptide(L)'
;MNSYALFTDSACGARATAMGGAFTAVPGGAEAMCSNPASLLETSSPELTAVYGRLYSGLTDDSKIGQGYFGFAGPVKRYLPGAAGFSWNDTRLSEAYSETTFSVSYATAVYRGVGAGVTLKYLRRAYVSDGYTELDPVFSGGYSKSGFGADLGFFYRPQPRYALGLAFKNINKPDMGLADADRLPMEIRAGASYVMRTSLLGLDASFAGSDYTVAAGAEYSFQRRYAMRMGLAAGNDSRRNINLGLGGRFGLAEFDYSFSLPIGGISGTMGSHRLAFSFRFGPEADVFAVSEAAELRKAQERAAMQEEKIRALEQRLGTGSPDAAAPAQPDILKQIEQLKTELEKSRTQIEAAKARPEAKPAVKPAPAKPQPASRRSYVVRDGDTLESIANAVYGDPERWPEIYRANTGVVGRGGEVKPGQVLRLP
;
A
#
# COMPACT_ATOMS: atom_id res chain seq x y z
N MET A 1 30.15 19.78 -0.50
CA MET A 1 29.19 18.65 -0.52
C MET A 1 27.99 19.10 0.27
N ASN A 2 26.86 19.33 -0.39
CA ASN A 2 25.63 19.63 0.33
C ASN A 2 25.16 18.32 0.99
N SER A 3 25.39 18.19 2.28
CA SER A 3 24.87 17.07 3.07
C SER A 3 23.38 17.30 3.27
N TYR A 4 22.57 16.93 2.27
CA TYR A 4 21.13 16.91 2.50
C TYR A 4 20.83 15.80 3.49
N ALA A 5 20.18 16.20 4.57
CA ALA A 5 19.75 15.33 5.64
C ALA A 5 18.85 14.19 5.12
N LEU A 6 18.78 13.09 5.85
CA LEU A 6 17.94 11.93 5.56
C LEU A 6 16.44 12.26 5.45
N PHE A 7 15.99 13.44 5.88
CA PHE A 7 14.62 13.97 5.64
C PHE A 7 14.20 14.00 4.17
N THR A 8 15.16 13.90 3.22
CA THR A 8 14.88 13.86 1.78
C THR A 8 14.69 12.45 1.24
N ASP A 9 14.94 11.39 2.01
CA ASP A 9 14.66 10.01 1.58
C ASP A 9 13.13 9.79 1.54
N SER A 10 12.61 9.74 0.33
CA SER A 10 11.17 9.70 0.06
C SER A 10 10.57 8.30 0.14
N ALA A 11 11.38 7.26 0.25
CA ALA A 11 10.92 5.87 0.28
C ALA A 11 10.73 5.41 1.73
N CYS A 12 9.58 5.70 2.33
CA CYS A 12 9.27 5.30 3.70
C CYS A 12 8.99 3.80 3.84
N GLY A 13 8.57 3.13 2.78
CA GLY A 13 8.09 1.76 2.81
C GLY A 13 8.93 0.77 2.01
N ALA A 14 8.72 -0.52 2.28
CA ALA A 14 9.42 -1.59 1.57
C ALA A 14 8.95 -1.69 0.10
N ARG A 15 7.65 -1.52 -0.18
CA ARG A 15 7.10 -1.55 -1.53
C ARG A 15 7.65 -0.41 -2.39
N ALA A 16 7.63 0.82 -1.88
CA ALA A 16 8.16 1.99 -2.58
C ALA A 16 9.67 1.86 -2.85
N THR A 17 10.44 1.37 -1.86
CA THR A 17 11.87 1.12 -2.02
C THR A 17 12.15 0.06 -3.08
N ALA A 18 11.41 -1.06 -3.07
CA ALA A 18 11.57 -2.14 -4.04
C ALA A 18 11.34 -1.68 -5.49
N MET A 19 10.50 -0.66 -5.67
CA MET A 19 10.25 -0.01 -6.96
C MET A 19 11.24 1.14 -7.28
N GLY A 20 12.36 1.23 -6.57
CA GLY A 20 13.36 2.27 -6.79
C GLY A 20 12.93 3.67 -6.34
N GLY A 21 11.83 3.82 -5.62
CA GLY A 21 11.22 5.10 -5.28
C GLY A 21 10.30 5.67 -6.35
N ALA A 22 10.05 4.94 -7.45
CA ALA A 22 9.07 5.30 -8.48
C ALA A 22 7.64 5.10 -7.95
N PHE A 23 7.18 6.02 -7.07
CA PHE A 23 5.96 5.86 -6.30
C PHE A 23 5.04 7.08 -6.26
N THR A 24 5.40 8.19 -6.92
CA THR A 24 4.64 9.45 -6.91
C THR A 24 3.26 9.32 -7.56
N ALA A 25 3.12 8.42 -8.55
CA ALA A 25 1.86 8.14 -9.23
C ALA A 25 1.36 6.71 -8.97
N VAL A 26 2.01 5.95 -8.09
CA VAL A 26 1.60 4.59 -7.77
C VAL A 26 0.51 4.63 -6.71
N PRO A 27 -0.63 3.94 -6.93
CA PRO A 27 -1.64 3.78 -5.89
C PRO A 27 -1.05 3.06 -4.69
N GLY A 28 -1.22 3.64 -3.52
CA GLY A 28 -0.66 3.07 -2.32
C GLY A 28 -1.48 3.39 -1.08
N GLY A 29 -1.22 2.65 0.00
CA GLY A 29 -1.78 2.88 1.31
C GLY A 29 -1.00 3.95 2.10
N ALA A 30 -0.75 3.66 3.39
CA ALA A 30 -0.08 4.60 4.29
C ALA A 30 1.33 5.01 3.84
N GLU A 31 2.07 4.16 3.11
CA GLU A 31 3.40 4.49 2.56
C GLU A 31 3.36 5.62 1.52
N ALA A 32 2.23 5.76 0.80
CA ALA A 32 2.12 6.74 -0.29
C ALA A 32 2.18 8.19 0.18
N MET A 33 1.85 8.46 1.45
CA MET A 33 1.96 9.79 2.07
C MET A 33 3.36 10.38 1.93
N CYS A 34 4.40 9.54 1.98
CA CYS A 34 5.78 9.99 1.88
C CYS A 34 6.16 10.46 0.48
N SER A 35 5.51 9.93 -0.55
CA SER A 35 5.82 10.25 -1.95
C SER A 35 4.92 11.34 -2.51
N ASN A 36 3.61 11.21 -2.33
CA ASN A 36 2.61 12.15 -2.82
C ASN A 36 1.35 12.10 -1.94
N PRO A 37 1.03 13.14 -1.18
CA PRO A 37 -0.16 13.13 -0.32
C PRO A 37 -1.47 12.92 -1.07
N ALA A 38 -1.59 13.34 -2.33
CA ALA A 38 -2.81 13.16 -3.11
C ALA A 38 -3.10 11.69 -3.45
N SER A 39 -2.08 10.82 -3.45
CA SER A 39 -2.25 9.38 -3.69
C SER A 39 -3.00 8.66 -2.56
N LEU A 40 -3.19 9.30 -1.39
CA LEU A 40 -4.08 8.81 -0.33
C LEU A 40 -5.51 8.56 -0.81
N LEU A 41 -6.00 9.30 -1.82
CA LEU A 41 -7.33 9.09 -2.39
C LEU A 41 -7.53 7.69 -2.96
N GLU A 42 -6.45 6.99 -3.28
CA GLU A 42 -6.48 5.61 -3.77
C GLU A 42 -6.62 4.58 -2.63
N THR A 43 -6.58 5.04 -1.38
CA THR A 43 -6.77 4.19 -0.20
C THR A 43 -8.25 3.90 -0.01
N SER A 44 -8.67 2.69 -0.33
CA SER A 44 -10.08 2.27 -0.29
C SER A 44 -10.58 1.83 1.09
N SER A 45 -9.68 1.41 1.95
CA SER A 45 -9.97 0.93 3.31
C SER A 45 -8.89 1.39 4.28
N PRO A 46 -9.22 1.54 5.57
CA PRO A 46 -8.23 1.89 6.57
C PRO A 46 -7.07 0.91 6.57
N GLU A 47 -5.85 1.43 6.61
CA GLU A 47 -4.61 0.67 6.58
C GLU A 47 -3.65 1.18 7.65
N LEU A 48 -3.05 0.24 8.36
CA LEU A 48 -1.96 0.45 9.30
C LEU A 48 -0.70 -0.18 8.71
N THR A 49 0.41 0.54 8.67
CA THR A 49 1.67 0.01 8.16
C THR A 49 2.80 0.32 9.14
N ALA A 50 3.61 -0.68 9.44
CA ALA A 50 4.85 -0.55 10.20
C ALA A 50 6.01 -1.06 9.34
N VAL A 51 7.11 -0.31 9.33
CA VAL A 51 8.32 -0.65 8.57
C VAL A 51 9.53 -0.56 9.48
N TYR A 52 10.41 -1.53 9.35
CA TYR A 52 11.74 -1.50 9.93
C TYR A 52 12.79 -1.66 8.82
N GLY A 53 13.77 -0.78 8.80
CA GLY A 53 14.86 -0.76 7.83
C GLY A 53 16.22 -0.77 8.49
N ARG A 54 17.14 -1.53 7.91
CA ARG A 54 18.57 -1.46 8.16
C ARG A 54 19.22 -0.95 6.89
N LEU A 55 19.69 0.29 6.93
CA LEU A 55 20.29 0.95 5.80
C LEU A 55 21.80 0.69 5.76
N TYR A 56 22.33 0.48 4.56
CA TYR A 56 23.76 0.33 4.29
C TYR A 56 24.45 -0.65 5.24
N SER A 57 23.95 -1.88 5.34
CA SER A 57 24.51 -2.92 6.17
C SER A 57 25.96 -3.20 5.82
N GLY A 58 26.81 -3.49 6.82
CA GLY A 58 28.22 -3.87 6.62
C GLY A 58 29.14 -2.71 6.29
N LEU A 59 28.81 -1.46 6.71
CA LEU A 59 29.76 -0.35 6.62
C LEU A 59 31.03 -0.67 7.40
N THR A 60 32.17 -0.25 6.86
CA THR A 60 33.50 -0.58 7.38
C THR A 60 33.83 0.08 8.71
N ASP A 61 33.08 1.10 9.10
CA ASP A 61 33.17 1.82 10.38
C ASP A 61 32.20 1.29 11.45
N ASP A 62 31.56 0.15 11.21
CA ASP A 62 30.52 -0.45 12.05
C ASP A 62 29.30 0.44 12.33
N SER A 63 29.14 1.53 11.61
CA SER A 63 28.00 2.42 11.73
C SER A 63 26.69 1.70 11.45
N LYS A 64 25.69 1.96 12.27
CA LYS A 64 24.38 1.32 12.19
C LYS A 64 23.33 2.36 11.87
N ILE A 65 22.81 2.35 10.63
CA ILE A 65 21.73 3.23 10.22
C ILE A 65 20.42 2.43 10.25
N GLY A 66 19.54 2.78 11.17
CA GLY A 66 18.21 2.20 11.31
C GLY A 66 17.13 3.16 10.82
N GLN A 67 16.06 2.63 10.22
CA GLN A 67 14.89 3.39 9.87
C GLN A 67 13.64 2.70 10.42
N GLY A 68 12.77 3.47 11.08
CA GLY A 68 11.44 3.05 11.51
C GLY A 68 10.39 3.90 10.82
N TYR A 69 9.32 3.29 10.35
CA TYR A 69 8.15 3.99 9.86
C TYR A 69 6.90 3.36 10.43
N PHE A 70 5.96 4.20 10.82
CA PHE A 70 4.62 3.80 11.23
C PHE A 70 3.63 4.76 10.59
N GLY A 71 2.63 4.23 9.92
CA GLY A 71 1.63 5.02 9.23
C GLY A 71 0.24 4.42 9.32
N PHE A 72 -0.75 5.30 9.42
CA PHE A 72 -2.15 4.95 9.30
C PHE A 72 -2.79 5.85 8.25
N ALA A 73 -3.57 5.26 7.36
CA ALA A 73 -4.31 6.01 6.34
C ALA A 73 -5.67 5.35 6.11
N GLY A 74 -6.65 6.16 5.73
CA GLY A 74 -7.98 5.64 5.42
C GLY A 74 -8.92 6.67 4.84
N PRO A 75 -10.03 6.20 4.20
CA PRO A 75 -11.04 7.08 3.64
C PRO A 75 -11.83 7.79 4.73
N VAL A 76 -12.06 9.09 4.53
CA VAL A 76 -12.95 9.94 5.33
C VAL A 76 -14.23 10.15 4.53
N LYS A 77 -15.38 9.73 5.09
CA LYS A 77 -16.67 9.77 4.38
C LYS A 77 -17.63 10.84 4.92
N ARG A 78 -17.40 11.30 6.15
CA ARG A 78 -18.30 12.22 6.86
C ARG A 78 -17.64 13.59 6.95
N TYR A 79 -18.37 14.66 6.72
CA TYR A 79 -17.98 16.08 6.76
C TYR A 79 -17.03 16.53 5.62
N LEU A 80 -15.89 15.89 5.43
CA LEU A 80 -14.91 16.19 4.40
C LEU A 80 -14.59 14.90 3.62
N PRO A 81 -15.30 14.62 2.50
CA PRO A 81 -15.07 13.40 1.73
C PRO A 81 -13.67 13.42 1.12
N GLY A 82 -12.90 12.36 1.40
CA GLY A 82 -11.52 12.25 0.96
C GLY A 82 -10.81 11.10 1.67
N ALA A 83 -9.52 11.25 1.87
CA ALA A 83 -8.71 10.34 2.67
C ALA A 83 -7.78 11.13 3.59
N ALA A 84 -7.55 10.59 4.78
CA ALA A 84 -6.65 11.19 5.76
C ALA A 84 -5.68 10.12 6.29
N GLY A 85 -4.55 10.58 6.77
CA GLY A 85 -3.56 9.71 7.38
C GLY A 85 -2.62 10.47 8.29
N PHE A 86 -1.94 9.71 9.14
CA PHE A 86 -0.80 10.19 9.91
C PHE A 86 0.36 9.23 9.77
N SER A 87 1.58 9.72 9.94
CA SER A 87 2.77 8.88 9.96
C SER A 87 3.82 9.41 10.91
N TRP A 88 4.63 8.48 11.37
CA TRP A 88 5.86 8.72 12.10
C TRP A 88 6.99 8.03 11.34
N ASN A 89 8.05 8.76 11.04
CA ASN A 89 9.27 8.25 10.44
C ASN A 89 10.44 8.65 11.34
N ASP A 90 11.31 7.70 11.63
CA ASP A 90 12.46 7.88 12.49
C ASP A 90 13.68 7.21 11.86
N THR A 91 14.74 7.98 11.67
CA THR A 91 16.01 7.47 11.15
C THR A 91 17.11 7.77 12.14
N ARG A 92 17.90 6.75 12.47
CA ARG A 92 18.96 6.83 13.49
C ARG A 92 20.28 6.34 12.93
N LEU A 93 21.31 7.09 13.17
CA LEU A 93 22.70 6.70 12.96
C LEU A 93 23.31 6.31 14.31
N SER A 94 23.36 5.00 14.60
CA SER A 94 23.86 4.45 15.87
C SER A 94 23.26 5.20 17.07
N GLU A 95 24.12 5.66 17.98
CA GLU A 95 23.74 6.48 19.14
C GLU A 95 24.09 7.97 18.94
N ALA A 96 24.53 8.37 17.73
CA ALA A 96 25.08 9.71 17.49
C ALA A 96 24.04 10.72 16.99
N TYR A 97 23.09 10.26 16.16
CA TYR A 97 22.21 11.16 15.42
C TYR A 97 20.84 10.55 15.15
N SER A 98 19.80 11.36 15.20
CA SER A 98 18.45 10.94 14.82
C SER A 98 17.67 12.05 14.10
N GLU A 99 16.82 11.63 13.14
CA GLU A 99 15.83 12.46 12.47
C GLU A 99 14.45 11.84 12.65
N THR A 100 13.54 12.60 13.22
CA THR A 100 12.17 12.18 13.46
C THR A 100 11.21 13.10 12.72
N THR A 101 10.24 12.53 12.01
CA THR A 101 9.17 13.26 11.31
C THR A 101 7.82 12.73 11.73
N PHE A 102 6.95 13.60 12.21
CA PHE A 102 5.52 13.34 12.36
C PHE A 102 4.76 14.05 11.25
N SER A 103 3.85 13.35 10.59
CA SER A 103 3.10 13.92 9.47
C SER A 103 1.61 13.66 9.64
N VAL A 104 0.81 14.64 9.24
CA VAL A 104 -0.63 14.52 9.07
C VAL A 104 -0.97 14.92 7.65
N SER A 105 -1.68 14.05 6.95
CA SER A 105 -2.00 14.22 5.54
C SER A 105 -3.51 14.15 5.32
N TYR A 106 -3.98 14.95 4.36
CA TYR A 106 -5.36 14.91 3.89
C TYR A 106 -5.37 15.06 2.37
N ALA A 107 -6.25 14.30 1.70
CA ALA A 107 -6.44 14.37 0.27
C ALA A 107 -7.93 14.35 -0.07
N THR A 108 -8.31 15.10 -1.10
CA THR A 108 -9.68 15.15 -1.60
C THR A 108 -9.73 15.20 -3.13
N ALA A 109 -10.84 14.74 -3.69
CA ALA A 109 -11.10 14.87 -5.12
C ALA A 109 -11.51 16.32 -5.43
N VAL A 110 -10.77 16.95 -6.37
CA VAL A 110 -11.04 18.33 -6.80
C VAL A 110 -11.88 18.36 -8.07
N TYR A 111 -11.60 17.43 -8.97
CA TYR A 111 -12.31 17.27 -10.23
C TYR A 111 -12.35 15.80 -10.63
N ARG A 112 -13.12 15.43 -11.68
CA ARG A 112 -13.18 14.04 -12.17
C ARG A 112 -11.79 13.50 -12.49
N GLY A 113 -11.37 12.48 -11.74
CA GLY A 113 -10.07 11.85 -11.87
C GLY A 113 -8.88 12.68 -11.35
N VAL A 114 -9.11 13.88 -10.80
CA VAL A 114 -8.06 14.73 -10.22
C VAL A 114 -8.23 14.82 -8.71
N GLY A 115 -7.19 14.48 -7.98
CA GLY A 115 -7.08 14.65 -6.54
C GLY A 115 -6.01 15.66 -6.17
N ALA A 116 -6.21 16.34 -5.05
CA ALA A 116 -5.20 17.16 -4.39
C ALA A 116 -5.03 16.70 -2.95
N GLY A 117 -3.81 16.84 -2.43
CA GLY A 117 -3.50 16.47 -1.06
C GLY A 117 -2.49 17.41 -0.45
N VAL A 118 -2.54 17.52 0.87
CA VAL A 118 -1.61 18.32 1.68
C VAL A 118 -1.08 17.48 2.83
N THR A 119 0.18 17.68 3.18
CA THR A 119 0.81 17.12 4.38
C THR A 119 1.41 18.24 5.21
N LEU A 120 1.13 18.23 6.50
CA LEU A 120 1.82 19.04 7.49
C LEU A 120 2.77 18.13 8.27
N LYS A 121 4.02 18.58 8.47
CA LYS A 121 5.08 17.81 9.10
C LYS A 121 5.65 18.56 10.28
N TYR A 122 5.88 17.86 11.39
CA TYR A 122 6.78 18.28 12.45
C TYR A 122 8.08 17.50 12.27
N LEU A 123 9.17 18.22 12.12
CA LEU A 123 10.52 17.69 11.88
C LEU A 123 11.37 17.93 13.12
N ARG A 124 12.12 16.92 13.54
CA ARG A 124 13.08 17.04 14.62
C ARG A 124 14.38 16.34 14.24
N ARG A 125 15.48 17.06 14.39
CA ARG A 125 16.85 16.57 14.29
C ARG A 125 17.46 16.62 15.68
N ALA A 126 18.13 15.54 16.11
CA ALA A 126 18.78 15.50 17.39
C ALA A 126 20.14 14.80 17.30
N TYR A 127 21.08 15.31 18.03
CA TYR A 127 22.42 14.78 18.21
C TYR A 127 22.58 14.33 19.67
N VAL A 128 23.42 13.33 19.91
CA VAL A 128 23.75 12.88 21.26
C VAL A 128 24.81 13.80 21.82
N SER A 129 24.68 14.16 23.11
CA SER A 129 25.74 14.86 23.84
C SER A 129 26.85 13.88 24.19
N ASP A 130 28.05 14.16 23.74
CA ASP A 130 29.27 13.43 24.06
C ASP A 130 30.44 14.40 24.24
N GLY A 131 31.61 13.88 24.61
CA GLY A 131 32.79 14.72 24.87
C GLY A 131 33.30 15.51 23.66
N TYR A 132 32.88 15.17 22.43
CA TYR A 132 33.22 15.92 21.22
C TYR A 132 32.18 17.02 20.96
N THR A 133 30.90 16.72 21.05
CA THR A 133 29.81 17.68 20.81
C THR A 133 29.75 18.75 21.90
N GLU A 134 30.16 18.44 23.14
CA GLU A 134 30.25 19.42 24.26
C GLU A 134 31.31 20.51 24.03
N LEU A 135 32.34 20.19 23.26
CA LEU A 135 33.44 21.14 22.96
C LEU A 135 33.18 21.93 21.66
N ASP A 136 32.21 21.52 20.83
CA ASP A 136 31.93 22.16 19.56
C ASP A 136 30.94 23.34 19.74
N PRO A 137 31.34 24.58 19.37
CA PRO A 137 30.48 25.77 19.46
C PRO A 137 29.13 25.65 18.72
N VAL A 138 29.04 24.79 17.73
CA VAL A 138 27.78 24.53 16.96
C VAL A 138 26.66 24.05 17.89
N PHE A 139 27.01 23.34 18.97
CA PHE A 139 26.06 22.82 19.96
C PHE A 139 25.80 23.74 21.15
N SER A 140 26.37 24.94 21.17
CA SER A 140 26.19 25.92 22.28
C SER A 140 24.72 26.31 22.48
N GLY A 141 23.89 26.24 21.44
CA GLY A 141 22.45 26.48 21.46
C GLY A 141 21.58 25.23 21.76
N GLY A 142 22.24 24.08 22.01
CA GLY A 142 21.56 22.79 22.27
C GLY A 142 21.79 21.72 21.19
N TYR A 143 21.39 20.50 21.50
CA TYR A 143 21.65 19.30 20.69
C TYR A 143 20.46 18.91 19.78
N SER A 144 19.43 19.73 19.68
CA SER A 144 18.30 19.42 18.82
C SER A 144 17.68 20.64 18.19
N LYS A 145 17.15 20.46 16.98
CA LYS A 145 16.39 21.45 16.23
C LYS A 145 15.06 20.86 15.79
N SER A 146 14.02 21.67 15.89
CA SER A 146 12.70 21.32 15.38
C SER A 146 12.20 22.35 14.39
N GLY A 147 11.38 21.90 13.45
CA GLY A 147 10.78 22.76 12.43
C GLY A 147 9.46 22.18 11.92
N PHE A 148 8.72 22.99 11.17
CA PHE A 148 7.51 22.56 10.51
C PHE A 148 7.71 22.59 9.00
N GLY A 149 7.29 21.51 8.32
CA GLY A 149 7.31 21.37 6.89
C GLY A 149 5.90 21.24 6.34
N ALA A 150 5.72 21.58 5.07
CA ALA A 150 4.48 21.39 4.36
C ALA A 150 4.75 20.82 2.96
N ASP A 151 3.89 19.88 2.54
CA ASP A 151 3.92 19.28 1.21
C ASP A 151 2.56 19.48 0.53
N LEU A 152 2.58 19.57 -0.80
CA LEU A 152 1.39 19.65 -1.65
C LEU A 152 1.50 18.59 -2.72
N GLY A 153 0.41 17.89 -3.01
CA GLY A 153 0.37 16.85 -4.04
C GLY A 153 -0.84 16.97 -4.94
N PHE A 154 -0.66 16.46 -6.16
CA PHE A 154 -1.72 16.29 -7.15
C PHE A 154 -1.62 14.88 -7.72
N PHE A 155 -2.78 14.29 -7.97
CA PHE A 155 -2.89 12.96 -8.54
C PHE A 155 -3.97 12.97 -9.61
N TYR A 156 -3.65 12.52 -10.81
CA TYR A 156 -4.58 12.48 -11.93
C TYR A 156 -4.69 11.09 -12.50
N ARG A 157 -5.90 10.52 -12.46
CA ARG A 157 -6.22 9.21 -13.02
C ARG A 157 -7.32 9.34 -14.09
N PRO A 158 -6.94 9.60 -15.36
CA PRO A 158 -7.93 9.71 -16.44
C PRO A 158 -8.62 8.40 -16.75
N GLN A 159 -7.94 7.30 -16.47
CA GLN A 159 -8.42 5.94 -16.70
C GLN A 159 -7.84 5.00 -15.64
N PRO A 160 -8.49 3.86 -15.34
CA PRO A 160 -8.01 2.91 -14.33
C PRO A 160 -6.57 2.43 -14.53
N ARG A 161 -6.07 2.45 -15.78
CA ARG A 161 -4.72 2.00 -16.14
C ARG A 161 -3.63 3.02 -15.97
N TYR A 162 -3.94 4.30 -16.09
CA TYR A 162 -2.95 5.37 -16.11
C TYR A 162 -3.14 6.29 -14.93
N ALA A 163 -2.06 6.61 -14.26
CA ALA A 163 -2.05 7.68 -13.29
C ALA A 163 -0.82 8.56 -13.48
N LEU A 164 -0.99 9.85 -13.18
CA LEU A 164 0.05 10.85 -13.12
C LEU A 164 0.05 11.44 -11.72
N GLY A 165 1.23 11.71 -11.20
CA GLY A 165 1.42 12.32 -9.88
C GLY A 165 2.38 13.49 -9.98
N LEU A 166 2.10 14.54 -9.24
CA LEU A 166 2.97 15.69 -9.02
C LEU A 166 2.97 16.02 -7.54
N ALA A 167 4.15 16.16 -6.93
CA ALA A 167 4.28 16.52 -5.53
C ALA A 167 5.36 17.60 -5.35
N PHE A 168 5.09 18.52 -4.45
CA PHE A 168 5.98 19.56 -3.98
C PHE A 168 6.20 19.33 -2.49
N LYS A 169 7.39 18.92 -2.11
CA LYS A 169 7.74 18.64 -0.73
C LYS A 169 8.55 19.78 -0.14
N ASN A 170 8.39 20.01 1.16
CA ASN A 170 9.09 21.08 1.86
C ASN A 170 8.91 22.46 1.20
N ILE A 171 7.69 22.81 0.80
CA ILE A 171 7.37 24.05 0.06
C ILE A 171 7.80 25.31 0.82
N ASN A 172 7.83 25.26 2.15
CA ASN A 172 8.24 26.34 3.04
C ASN A 172 9.73 26.31 3.39
N LYS A 173 10.52 25.34 2.88
CA LYS A 173 11.98 25.20 3.07
C LYS A 173 12.36 25.32 4.57
N PRO A 174 11.87 24.44 5.45
CA PRO A 174 12.11 24.55 6.89
C PRO A 174 13.61 24.54 7.20
N ASP A 175 13.99 25.39 8.16
CA ASP A 175 15.37 25.50 8.63
C ASP A 175 15.63 24.51 9.77
N MET A 176 16.56 23.60 9.55
CA MET A 176 16.94 22.54 10.49
C MET A 176 18.38 22.70 11.01
N GLY A 177 19.00 23.87 10.80
CA GLY A 177 20.34 24.17 11.30
C GLY A 177 20.37 24.44 12.80
N LEU A 178 21.44 24.04 13.49
CA LEU A 178 21.66 24.31 14.91
C LEU A 178 22.26 25.70 15.12
N ALA A 179 23.35 26.02 14.45
CA ALA A 179 24.02 27.32 14.51
C ALA A 179 23.76 28.15 13.25
N ASP A 180 24.15 27.62 12.10
CA ASP A 180 23.90 28.23 10.81
C ASP A 180 22.60 27.71 10.18
N ALA A 181 22.03 28.50 9.25
CA ALA A 181 20.82 28.10 8.55
C ALA A 181 21.09 26.89 7.62
N ASP A 182 20.42 25.77 7.88
CA ASP A 182 20.40 24.56 7.06
C ASP A 182 18.98 24.30 6.57
N ARG A 183 18.60 24.98 5.49
CA ARG A 183 17.24 24.91 4.94
C ARG A 183 17.09 23.69 4.07
N LEU A 184 16.09 22.83 4.42
CA LEU A 184 15.72 21.72 3.57
C LEU A 184 15.25 22.25 2.19
N PRO A 185 15.79 21.74 1.09
CA PRO A 185 15.38 22.17 -0.23
C PRO A 185 13.92 21.78 -0.49
N MET A 186 13.22 22.60 -1.27
CA MET A 186 11.97 22.18 -1.86
C MET A 186 12.28 21.07 -2.88
N GLU A 187 11.57 19.93 -2.76
CA GLU A 187 11.67 18.83 -3.72
C GLU A 187 10.41 18.84 -4.59
N ILE A 188 10.62 18.78 -5.91
CA ILE A 188 9.56 18.60 -6.91
C ILE A 188 9.65 17.17 -7.41
N ARG A 189 8.55 16.43 -7.36
CA ARG A 189 8.45 15.05 -7.86
C ARG A 189 7.35 14.97 -8.91
N ALA A 190 7.67 14.36 -10.05
CA ALA A 190 6.71 14.04 -11.11
C ALA A 190 6.78 12.54 -11.39
N GLY A 191 5.64 11.89 -11.45
CA GLY A 191 5.57 10.46 -11.69
C GLY A 191 4.44 10.07 -12.63
N ALA A 192 4.61 8.90 -13.24
CA ALA A 192 3.61 8.24 -14.04
C ALA A 192 3.54 6.75 -13.67
N SER A 193 2.34 6.17 -13.69
CA SER A 193 2.19 4.74 -13.52
C SER A 193 1.25 4.14 -14.57
N TYR A 194 1.53 2.90 -14.93
CA TYR A 194 0.73 2.12 -15.84
C TYR A 194 0.39 0.76 -15.26
N VAL A 195 -0.91 0.48 -15.11
CA VAL A 195 -1.42 -0.78 -14.58
C VAL A 195 -1.81 -1.68 -15.73
N MET A 196 -1.15 -2.82 -15.80
CA MET A 196 -1.54 -3.96 -16.64
C MET A 196 -2.33 -4.97 -15.81
N ARG A 197 -2.68 -6.08 -16.41
CA ARG A 197 -3.50 -7.13 -15.78
C ARG A 197 -2.87 -7.73 -14.51
N THR A 198 -1.56 -7.96 -14.52
CA THR A 198 -0.80 -8.57 -13.42
C THR A 198 0.44 -7.77 -13.06
N SER A 199 0.67 -6.64 -13.73
CA SER A 199 1.87 -5.86 -13.56
C SER A 199 1.55 -4.39 -13.42
N LEU A 200 2.37 -3.68 -12.67
CA LEU A 200 2.35 -2.24 -12.54
C LEU A 200 3.74 -1.72 -12.85
N LEU A 201 3.81 -0.70 -13.69
CA LEU A 201 5.04 0.03 -14.00
C LEU A 201 4.94 1.43 -13.41
N GLY A 202 6.02 1.93 -12.87
CA GLY A 202 6.17 3.29 -12.35
C GLY A 202 7.41 3.96 -12.91
N LEU A 203 7.29 5.25 -13.19
CA LEU A 203 8.40 6.13 -13.57
C LEU A 203 8.28 7.41 -12.74
N ASP A 204 9.38 7.85 -12.15
CA ASP A 204 9.45 9.08 -11.37
C ASP A 204 10.68 9.89 -11.74
N ALA A 205 10.56 11.21 -11.65
CA ALA A 205 11.67 12.14 -11.63
C ALA A 205 11.50 13.07 -10.43
N SER A 206 12.57 13.29 -9.67
CA SER A 206 12.59 14.23 -8.55
C SER A 206 13.75 15.23 -8.69
N PHE A 207 13.50 16.45 -8.23
CA PHE A 207 14.42 17.58 -8.29
C PHE A 207 14.44 18.27 -6.92
N ALA A 208 15.61 18.37 -6.29
CA ALA A 208 15.82 19.01 -5.00
C ALA A 208 17.06 19.88 -5.03
N GLY A 209 16.89 21.20 -5.11
CA GLY A 209 18.00 22.12 -5.33
C GLY A 209 18.67 21.90 -6.69
N SER A 210 19.94 21.50 -6.68
CA SER A 210 20.72 21.12 -7.88
C SER A 210 20.65 19.63 -8.21
N ASP A 211 20.10 18.83 -7.29
CA ASP A 211 20.12 17.39 -7.41
C ASP A 211 18.85 16.88 -8.09
N TYR A 212 19.02 15.88 -8.94
CA TYR A 212 17.91 15.18 -9.55
C TYR A 212 18.10 13.67 -9.43
N THR A 213 16.97 12.97 -9.39
CA THR A 213 16.94 11.51 -9.43
C THR A 213 15.83 11.07 -10.39
N VAL A 214 16.13 10.06 -11.19
CA VAL A 214 15.16 9.36 -12.03
C VAL A 214 15.04 7.94 -11.52
N ALA A 215 13.83 7.46 -11.39
CA ALA A 215 13.53 6.12 -10.92
C ALA A 215 12.55 5.40 -11.84
N ALA A 216 12.75 4.10 -12.01
CA ALA A 216 11.84 3.23 -12.72
C ALA A 216 11.57 1.97 -11.88
N GLY A 217 10.32 1.56 -11.78
CA GLY A 217 9.91 0.40 -11.00
C GLY A 217 8.90 -0.46 -11.72
N ALA A 218 8.96 -1.75 -11.44
CA ALA A 218 7.99 -2.75 -11.90
C ALA A 218 7.55 -3.63 -10.75
N GLU A 219 6.23 -3.89 -10.68
CA GLU A 219 5.62 -4.84 -9.78
C GLU A 219 4.88 -5.90 -10.61
N TYR A 220 5.12 -7.17 -10.33
CA TYR A 220 4.40 -8.29 -10.89
C TYR A 220 3.62 -9.00 -9.78
N SER A 221 2.30 -9.08 -9.92
CA SER A 221 1.42 -9.74 -8.97
C SER A 221 1.06 -11.14 -9.45
N PHE A 222 1.36 -12.14 -8.61
CA PHE A 222 1.05 -13.54 -8.86
C PHE A 222 -0.11 -13.99 -7.94
N GLN A 223 -1.13 -14.58 -8.53
CA GLN A 223 -2.34 -15.05 -7.83
C GLN A 223 -3.03 -13.96 -6.98
N ARG A 224 -2.79 -12.68 -7.25
CA ARG A 224 -3.25 -11.53 -6.44
C ARG A 224 -2.87 -11.61 -4.96
N ARG A 225 -1.94 -12.48 -4.63
CA ARG A 225 -1.47 -12.74 -3.25
C ARG A 225 0.00 -12.44 -3.09
N TYR A 226 0.82 -12.74 -4.08
CA TYR A 226 2.25 -12.56 -4.04
C TYR A 226 2.66 -11.48 -5.02
N ALA A 227 3.65 -10.70 -4.67
CA ALA A 227 4.22 -9.67 -5.51
C ALA A 227 5.74 -9.82 -5.60
N MET A 228 6.27 -9.64 -6.80
CA MET A 228 7.70 -9.49 -7.05
C MET A 228 7.93 -8.10 -7.60
N ARG A 229 8.95 -7.42 -7.12
CA ARG A 229 9.22 -6.04 -7.47
C ARG A 229 10.68 -5.87 -7.84
N MET A 230 10.92 -4.99 -8.79
CA MET A 230 12.25 -4.53 -9.14
C MET A 230 12.21 -3.03 -9.45
N GLY A 231 13.31 -2.36 -9.13
CA GLY A 231 13.43 -0.93 -9.37
C GLY A 231 14.86 -0.49 -9.57
N LEU A 232 15.00 0.58 -10.33
CA LEU A 232 16.26 1.24 -10.58
C LEU A 232 16.11 2.73 -10.23
N ALA A 233 17.12 3.30 -9.62
CA ALA A 233 17.19 4.73 -9.39
C ALA A 233 18.59 5.24 -9.74
N ALA A 234 18.66 6.41 -10.37
CA ALA A 234 19.91 7.07 -10.71
C ALA A 234 19.78 8.59 -10.56
N GLY A 235 20.78 9.21 -9.98
CA GLY A 235 20.86 10.67 -9.78
C GLY A 235 22.20 11.24 -10.21
N ASN A 236 22.28 12.58 -10.28
CA ASN A 236 23.51 13.30 -10.58
C ASN A 236 24.51 13.32 -9.41
N ASP A 237 24.05 13.01 -8.20
CA ASP A 237 24.87 12.89 -6.99
C ASP A 237 25.62 11.56 -6.88
N SER A 238 25.78 10.86 -7.99
CA SER A 238 26.39 9.53 -8.12
C SER A 238 25.58 8.41 -7.45
N ARG A 239 24.42 8.68 -6.86
CA ARG A 239 23.52 7.63 -6.35
C ARG A 239 22.96 6.81 -7.51
N ARG A 240 23.19 5.52 -7.44
CA ARG A 240 22.64 4.53 -8.36
C ARG A 240 22.28 3.30 -7.57
N ASN A 241 21.01 2.91 -7.57
CA ASN A 241 20.54 1.80 -6.78
C ASN A 241 19.81 0.79 -7.66
N ILE A 242 20.06 -0.48 -7.39
CA ILE A 242 19.23 -1.59 -7.86
C ILE A 242 18.40 -2.05 -6.67
N ASN A 243 17.10 -2.19 -6.87
CA ASN A 243 16.16 -2.54 -5.82
C ASN A 243 15.39 -3.79 -6.22
N LEU A 244 15.20 -4.68 -5.27
CA LEU A 244 14.42 -5.91 -5.41
C LEU A 244 13.43 -5.99 -4.25
N GLY A 245 12.29 -6.65 -4.48
CA GLY A 245 11.32 -6.83 -3.41
C GLY A 245 10.40 -8.00 -3.61
N LEU A 246 9.92 -8.51 -2.49
CA LEU A 246 8.92 -9.58 -2.42
C LEU A 246 7.78 -9.11 -1.52
N GLY A 247 6.56 -9.46 -1.89
CA GLY A 247 5.37 -9.18 -1.10
C GLY A 247 4.49 -10.40 -0.98
N GLY A 248 3.76 -10.48 0.13
CA GLY A 248 2.79 -11.55 0.35
C GLY A 248 1.61 -11.09 1.18
N ARG A 249 0.38 -11.38 0.72
CA ARG A 249 -0.86 -11.00 1.38
C ARG A 249 -1.59 -12.22 1.93
N PHE A 250 -1.98 -12.15 3.19
CA PHE A 250 -2.64 -13.22 3.94
C PHE A 250 -3.83 -12.65 4.70
N GLY A 251 -5.00 -12.67 4.08
CA GLY A 251 -6.21 -12.05 4.64
C GLY A 251 -6.08 -10.53 4.76
N LEU A 252 -6.12 -10.01 5.98
CA LEU A 252 -5.97 -8.58 6.26
C LEU A 252 -4.49 -8.14 6.36
N ALA A 253 -3.57 -9.09 6.51
CA ALA A 253 -2.15 -8.84 6.70
C ALA A 253 -1.39 -8.89 5.36
N GLU A 254 -0.45 -7.99 5.19
CA GLU A 254 0.49 -7.95 4.07
C GLU A 254 1.91 -7.79 4.61
N PHE A 255 2.83 -8.58 4.05
CA PHE A 255 4.26 -8.54 4.37
C PHE A 255 5.01 -8.15 3.11
N ASP A 256 5.88 -7.17 3.21
CA ASP A 256 6.77 -6.77 2.14
C ASP A 256 8.20 -6.75 2.63
N TYR A 257 9.09 -7.22 1.78
CA TYR A 257 10.52 -7.13 1.96
C TYR A 257 11.12 -6.41 0.77
N SER A 258 12.11 -5.53 1.03
CA SER A 258 12.91 -4.93 -0.01
C SER A 258 14.40 -4.99 0.32
N PHE A 259 15.17 -5.17 -0.73
CA PHE A 259 16.61 -5.08 -0.75
C PHE A 259 17.04 -4.00 -1.74
N SER A 260 17.91 -3.09 -1.30
CA SER A 260 18.45 -2.01 -2.13
C SER A 260 19.97 -2.07 -2.11
N LEU A 261 20.55 -2.28 -3.28
CA LEU A 261 22.00 -2.33 -3.47
C LEU A 261 22.47 -1.03 -4.14
N PRO A 262 23.27 -0.19 -3.46
CA PRO A 262 23.92 0.93 -4.11
C PRO A 262 25.04 0.40 -5.04
N ILE A 263 25.00 0.81 -6.31
CA ILE A 263 26.03 0.51 -7.30
C ILE A 263 26.87 1.77 -7.64
N GLY A 264 26.62 2.86 -6.94
CA GLY A 264 27.33 4.13 -7.02
C GLY A 264 27.08 4.97 -5.78
N GLY A 265 27.96 5.90 -5.48
CA GLY A 265 27.95 6.78 -4.32
C GLY A 265 28.57 6.12 -3.09
N ILE A 266 27.78 5.40 -2.29
CA ILE A 266 28.28 4.73 -1.09
C ILE A 266 28.91 3.39 -1.46
N SER A 267 30.16 3.19 -1.08
CA SER A 267 30.91 1.94 -1.26
C SER A 267 31.11 1.22 0.09
N GLY A 268 31.49 -0.06 0.05
CA GLY A 268 31.78 -0.85 1.24
C GLY A 268 30.54 -1.23 2.06
N THR A 269 29.39 -1.41 1.40
CA THR A 269 28.14 -1.84 2.03
C THR A 269 27.57 -3.08 1.36
N MET A 270 26.91 -3.93 2.14
CA MET A 270 26.14 -5.08 1.63
C MET A 270 24.70 -4.69 1.21
N GLY A 271 24.37 -3.40 1.20
CA GLY A 271 23.05 -2.89 0.83
C GLY A 271 22.14 -2.62 2.01
N SER A 272 20.90 -2.23 1.68
CA SER A 272 19.87 -1.86 2.65
C SER A 272 18.72 -2.86 2.61
N HIS A 273 18.18 -3.19 3.76
CA HIS A 273 17.05 -4.10 3.92
C HIS A 273 15.89 -3.38 4.58
N ARG A 274 14.66 -3.56 4.09
CA ARG A 274 13.44 -3.10 4.75
C ARG A 274 12.41 -4.22 4.82
N LEU A 275 11.76 -4.33 5.96
CA LEU A 275 10.62 -5.20 6.21
C LEU A 275 9.42 -4.31 6.52
N ALA A 276 8.32 -4.55 5.86
CA ALA A 276 7.06 -3.87 6.11
C ALA A 276 5.98 -4.88 6.48
N PHE A 277 5.14 -4.47 7.40
CA PHE A 277 3.97 -5.20 7.83
C PHE A 277 2.77 -4.26 7.80
N SER A 278 1.77 -4.61 7.00
CA SER A 278 0.57 -3.80 6.82
C SER A 278 -0.68 -4.59 7.19
N PHE A 279 -1.63 -3.89 7.82
CA PHE A 279 -2.98 -4.39 8.10
C PHE A 279 -4.01 -3.51 7.40
N ARG A 280 -4.91 -4.12 6.61
CA ARG A 280 -6.05 -3.46 5.98
C ARG A 280 -7.36 -3.89 6.59
N PHE A 281 -8.13 -2.91 7.06
CA PHE A 281 -9.40 -3.13 7.75
C PHE A 281 -10.58 -2.97 6.79
N GLY A 282 -10.67 -3.80 5.77
CA GLY A 282 -11.77 -3.77 4.82
C GLY A 282 -11.42 -4.40 3.46
N PRO A 283 -12.38 -4.40 2.53
CA PRO A 283 -12.11 -4.86 1.18
C PRO A 283 -11.14 -3.90 0.50
N GLU A 284 -10.12 -4.46 -0.14
CA GLU A 284 -9.19 -3.71 -0.95
C GLU A 284 -9.81 -3.36 -2.31
N ALA A 285 -9.55 -2.15 -2.80
CA ALA A 285 -9.64 -1.90 -4.22
C ALA A 285 -8.42 -2.56 -4.88
N ASP A 286 -8.61 -3.77 -5.38
CA ASP A 286 -7.60 -4.41 -6.20
C ASP A 286 -7.44 -3.60 -7.49
N VAL A 287 -6.34 -2.85 -7.58
CA VAL A 287 -6.03 -1.97 -8.73
C VAL A 287 -6.00 -2.77 -10.02
N PHE A 288 -5.55 -4.03 -9.95
CA PHE A 288 -5.53 -4.94 -11.09
C PHE A 288 -6.94 -5.39 -11.48
N ALA A 289 -7.83 -5.66 -10.50
CA ALA A 289 -9.23 -6.02 -10.76
C ALA A 289 -10.02 -4.84 -11.33
N VAL A 290 -9.81 -3.63 -10.83
CA VAL A 290 -10.45 -2.42 -11.35
C VAL A 290 -10.03 -2.18 -12.81
N SER A 291 -8.75 -2.38 -13.11
CA SER A 291 -8.24 -2.29 -14.49
C SER A 291 -8.86 -3.34 -15.41
N GLU A 292 -8.96 -4.59 -14.95
CA GLU A 292 -9.55 -5.71 -15.71
C GLU A 292 -11.05 -5.48 -15.99
N ALA A 293 -11.80 -5.04 -14.98
CA ALA A 293 -13.22 -4.71 -15.13
C ALA A 293 -13.46 -3.56 -16.12
N ALA A 294 -12.59 -2.53 -16.10
CA ALA A 294 -12.66 -1.43 -17.05
C ALA A 294 -12.38 -1.88 -18.50
N GLU A 295 -11.47 -2.83 -18.68
CA GLU A 295 -11.20 -3.42 -20.00
C GLU A 295 -12.37 -4.24 -20.52
N LEU A 296 -12.93 -5.08 -19.66
CA LEU A 296 -14.11 -5.87 -20.00
C LEU A 296 -15.26 -4.96 -20.43
N ARG A 297 -15.51 -3.89 -19.69
CA ARG A 297 -16.52 -2.90 -20.04
C ARG A 297 -16.25 -2.23 -21.39
N LYS A 298 -15.01 -1.80 -21.65
CA LYS A 298 -14.62 -1.23 -22.94
C LYS A 298 -14.77 -2.22 -24.10
N ALA A 299 -14.43 -3.49 -23.88
CA ALA A 299 -14.61 -4.55 -24.88
C ALA A 299 -16.10 -4.78 -25.19
N GLN A 300 -16.96 -4.76 -24.16
CA GLN A 300 -18.41 -4.86 -24.32
C GLN A 300 -18.99 -3.66 -25.08
N GLU A 301 -18.58 -2.44 -24.74
CA GLU A 301 -19.01 -1.22 -25.43
C GLU A 301 -18.57 -1.23 -26.91
N ARG A 302 -17.36 -1.69 -27.22
CA ARG A 302 -16.90 -1.86 -28.60
C ARG A 302 -17.69 -2.90 -29.36
N ALA A 303 -17.95 -4.06 -28.76
CA ALA A 303 -18.74 -5.11 -29.36
C ALA A 303 -20.17 -4.62 -29.69
N ALA A 304 -20.80 -3.90 -28.76
CA ALA A 304 -22.13 -3.31 -28.98
C ALA A 304 -22.14 -2.29 -30.12
N MET A 305 -21.13 -1.41 -30.20
CA MET A 305 -20.99 -0.46 -31.32
C MET A 305 -20.75 -1.15 -32.67
N GLN A 306 -19.98 -2.25 -32.69
CA GLN A 306 -19.74 -3.04 -33.90
C GLN A 306 -21.02 -3.73 -34.35
N GLU A 307 -21.80 -4.30 -33.43
CA GLU A 307 -23.12 -4.91 -33.76
C GLU A 307 -24.09 -3.88 -34.32
N GLU A 308 -24.15 -2.68 -33.76
CA GLU A 308 -25.01 -1.61 -34.27
C GLU A 308 -24.60 -1.17 -35.69
N LYS A 309 -23.28 -1.02 -35.94
CA LYS A 309 -22.78 -0.71 -37.29
C LYS A 309 -23.09 -1.80 -38.29
N ILE A 310 -22.93 -3.07 -37.92
CA ILE A 310 -23.29 -4.21 -38.80
C ILE A 310 -24.78 -4.15 -39.17
N ARG A 311 -25.67 -3.98 -38.19
CA ARG A 311 -27.11 -3.85 -38.41
C ARG A 311 -27.45 -2.69 -39.34
N ALA A 312 -26.81 -1.52 -39.15
CA ALA A 312 -27.03 -0.36 -40.00
C ALA A 312 -26.57 -0.58 -41.45
N LEU A 313 -25.47 -1.31 -41.65
CA LEU A 313 -24.97 -1.67 -42.98
C LEU A 313 -25.85 -2.75 -43.65
N GLU A 314 -26.29 -3.76 -42.91
CA GLU A 314 -27.21 -4.79 -43.37
C GLU A 314 -28.57 -4.18 -43.79
N GLN A 315 -29.07 -3.21 -43.01
CA GLN A 315 -30.31 -2.49 -43.37
C GLN A 315 -30.15 -1.68 -44.66
N ARG A 316 -28.98 -1.03 -44.86
CA ARG A 316 -28.68 -0.31 -46.11
C ARG A 316 -28.61 -1.24 -47.32
N LEU A 317 -28.11 -2.45 -47.16
CA LEU A 317 -28.12 -3.48 -48.20
C LEU A 317 -29.55 -3.96 -48.53
N GLY A 318 -30.40 -4.11 -47.49
CA GLY A 318 -31.79 -4.58 -47.67
C GLY A 318 -32.77 -3.54 -48.25
N THR A 319 -32.46 -2.23 -48.12
CA THR A 319 -33.29 -1.12 -48.63
C THR A 319 -32.84 -0.59 -49.99
N GLY A 320 -31.78 -1.16 -50.59
CA GLY A 320 -31.27 -0.77 -51.91
C GLY A 320 -32.31 -1.07 -53.01
N SER A 321 -32.83 -0.01 -53.62
CA SER A 321 -33.70 -0.12 -54.82
C SER A 321 -32.93 -0.78 -55.96
N PRO A 322 -33.56 -1.63 -56.80
CA PRO A 322 -32.89 -2.35 -57.90
C PRO A 322 -32.22 -1.45 -58.96
N ASP A 323 -32.53 -0.14 -58.97
CA ASP A 323 -32.06 0.82 -59.95
C ASP A 323 -30.88 1.74 -59.49
N ALA A 324 -30.35 1.59 -58.30
CA ALA A 324 -29.20 2.36 -57.83
C ALA A 324 -27.90 1.61 -58.12
N ALA A 325 -27.09 2.20 -58.98
CA ALA A 325 -25.80 1.77 -59.50
C ALA A 325 -25.00 0.77 -58.64
N ALA A 326 -24.72 -0.36 -59.23
CA ALA A 326 -24.05 -1.56 -58.70
C ALA A 326 -22.59 -1.48 -58.13
N PRO A 327 -21.89 -0.35 -58.00
CA PRO A 327 -20.54 -0.38 -57.47
C PRO A 327 -20.42 -0.30 -55.92
N ALA A 328 -21.48 0.08 -55.21
CA ALA A 328 -21.38 0.27 -53.74
C ALA A 328 -21.65 -1.01 -52.90
N GLN A 329 -22.25 -2.04 -53.46
CA GLN A 329 -22.61 -3.27 -52.74
C GLN A 329 -21.41 -4.13 -52.33
N PRO A 330 -20.35 -4.34 -53.16
CA PRO A 330 -19.21 -5.15 -52.77
C PRO A 330 -18.39 -4.51 -51.66
N ASP A 331 -18.30 -3.15 -51.58
CA ASP A 331 -17.59 -2.47 -50.52
C ASP A 331 -18.32 -2.55 -49.17
N ILE A 332 -19.63 -2.48 -49.16
CA ILE A 332 -20.44 -2.63 -47.94
C ILE A 332 -20.35 -4.07 -47.43
N LEU A 333 -20.40 -5.08 -48.31
CA LEU A 333 -20.22 -6.48 -47.90
C LEU A 333 -18.82 -6.71 -47.27
N LYS A 334 -17.77 -6.15 -47.86
CA LYS A 334 -16.42 -6.24 -47.34
C LYS A 334 -16.28 -5.57 -45.96
N GLN A 335 -16.93 -4.41 -45.75
CA GLN A 335 -16.97 -3.73 -44.46
C GLN A 335 -17.72 -4.56 -43.41
N ILE A 336 -18.86 -5.19 -43.76
CA ILE A 336 -19.59 -6.07 -42.84
C ILE A 336 -18.71 -7.25 -42.42
N GLU A 337 -18.02 -7.88 -43.37
CA GLU A 337 -17.13 -9.03 -43.07
C GLU A 337 -15.97 -8.67 -42.16
N GLN A 338 -15.34 -7.50 -42.39
CA GLN A 338 -14.33 -6.96 -41.51
C GLN A 338 -14.86 -6.71 -40.09
N LEU A 339 -16.02 -6.05 -39.96
CA LEU A 339 -16.65 -5.77 -38.69
C LEU A 339 -17.08 -7.04 -37.94
N LYS A 340 -17.56 -8.07 -38.65
CA LYS A 340 -17.88 -9.40 -38.07
C LYS A 340 -16.62 -10.08 -37.52
N THR A 341 -15.52 -10.00 -38.25
CA THR A 341 -14.23 -10.54 -37.80
C THR A 341 -13.71 -9.82 -36.53
N GLU A 342 -13.84 -8.50 -36.49
CA GLU A 342 -13.48 -7.72 -35.32
C GLU A 342 -14.41 -7.97 -34.11
N LEU A 343 -15.71 -8.15 -34.38
CA LEU A 343 -16.69 -8.50 -33.35
C LEU A 343 -16.38 -9.87 -32.72
N GLU A 344 -16.03 -10.86 -33.53
CA GLU A 344 -15.62 -12.19 -33.07
C GLU A 344 -14.38 -12.10 -32.15
N LYS A 345 -13.37 -11.30 -32.53
CA LYS A 345 -12.19 -11.04 -31.68
C LYS A 345 -12.59 -10.39 -30.35
N SER A 346 -13.49 -9.40 -30.38
CA SER A 346 -14.00 -8.74 -29.18
C SER A 346 -14.77 -9.69 -28.27
N ARG A 347 -15.63 -10.55 -28.84
CA ARG A 347 -16.37 -11.59 -28.11
C ARG A 347 -15.46 -12.62 -27.48
N THR A 348 -14.44 -13.10 -28.20
CA THR A 348 -13.45 -14.05 -27.69
C THR A 348 -12.68 -13.43 -26.50
N GLN A 349 -12.35 -12.15 -26.57
CA GLN A 349 -11.71 -11.43 -25.45
C GLN A 349 -12.65 -11.33 -24.25
N ILE A 350 -13.94 -11.04 -24.45
CA ILE A 350 -14.97 -10.98 -23.41
C ILE A 350 -15.16 -12.35 -22.75
N GLU A 351 -15.24 -13.42 -23.52
CA GLU A 351 -15.36 -14.78 -23.00
C GLU A 351 -14.11 -15.23 -22.24
N ALA A 352 -12.93 -14.96 -22.78
CA ALA A 352 -11.67 -15.25 -22.08
C ALA A 352 -11.54 -14.48 -20.75
N ALA A 353 -12.09 -13.27 -20.67
CA ALA A 353 -12.14 -12.50 -19.43
C ALA A 353 -13.18 -13.06 -18.42
N LYS A 354 -14.32 -13.56 -18.92
CA LYS A 354 -15.38 -14.16 -18.09
C LYS A 354 -15.08 -15.59 -17.63
N ALA A 355 -14.39 -16.38 -18.44
CA ALA A 355 -14.06 -17.78 -18.15
C ALA A 355 -12.99 -17.94 -17.06
N ARG A 356 -12.38 -16.83 -16.61
CA ARG A 356 -11.47 -16.89 -15.48
C ARG A 356 -12.28 -16.99 -14.19
N PRO A 357 -11.90 -17.95 -13.31
CA PRO A 357 -12.47 -17.95 -11.98
C PRO A 357 -12.19 -16.57 -11.40
N GLU A 358 -13.25 -15.80 -11.14
CA GLU A 358 -13.19 -14.74 -10.16
C GLU A 358 -12.45 -15.35 -8.98
N ALA A 359 -11.31 -14.76 -8.59
CA ALA A 359 -10.76 -15.03 -7.28
C ALA A 359 -11.92 -14.66 -6.35
N LYS A 360 -12.66 -15.68 -5.90
CA LYS A 360 -13.73 -15.49 -4.92
C LYS A 360 -13.13 -14.56 -3.90
N PRO A 361 -13.73 -13.38 -3.64
CA PRO A 361 -13.29 -12.55 -2.54
C PRO A 361 -13.17 -13.52 -1.40
N ALA A 362 -11.99 -13.61 -0.76
CA ALA A 362 -11.77 -14.55 0.32
C ALA A 362 -12.99 -14.40 1.19
N VAL A 363 -13.86 -15.41 1.12
CA VAL A 363 -15.09 -15.42 1.88
C VAL A 363 -14.54 -15.16 3.26
N LYS A 364 -14.87 -13.98 3.85
CA LYS A 364 -14.73 -13.83 5.30
C LYS A 364 -15.21 -15.17 5.80
N PRO A 365 -14.42 -15.96 6.55
CA PRO A 365 -15.00 -17.11 7.19
C PRO A 365 -16.22 -16.51 7.85
N ALA A 366 -17.39 -16.83 7.32
CA ALA A 366 -18.66 -16.36 7.84
C ALA A 366 -18.51 -16.62 9.32
N PRO A 367 -18.78 -15.64 10.24
CA PRO A 367 -18.57 -15.84 11.66
C PRO A 367 -19.13 -17.22 11.89
N ALA A 368 -18.23 -18.17 12.22
CA ALA A 368 -18.53 -19.58 12.16
C ALA A 368 -19.87 -19.67 12.84
N LYS A 369 -20.92 -20.05 12.09
CA LYS A 369 -22.21 -20.34 12.72
C LYS A 369 -21.82 -21.19 13.88
N PRO A 370 -22.11 -20.79 15.14
CA PRO A 370 -21.65 -21.54 16.29
C PRO A 370 -21.89 -22.99 15.94
N GLN A 371 -20.84 -23.70 15.61
CA GLN A 371 -20.93 -25.15 15.41
C GLN A 371 -21.59 -25.58 16.71
N PRO A 372 -22.69 -26.36 16.67
CA PRO A 372 -23.30 -26.83 17.90
C PRO A 372 -22.15 -27.42 18.69
N ALA A 373 -21.78 -26.75 19.79
CA ALA A 373 -20.60 -27.05 20.56
C ALA A 373 -20.66 -28.56 20.76
N SER A 374 -19.66 -29.27 20.26
CA SER A 374 -19.55 -30.70 20.53
C SER A 374 -19.70 -30.77 22.04
N ARG A 375 -20.76 -31.39 22.52
CA ARG A 375 -21.14 -31.42 23.93
C ARG A 375 -19.99 -32.09 24.67
N ARG A 376 -18.96 -31.33 25.00
CA ARG A 376 -17.90 -31.81 25.89
C ARG A 376 -18.53 -31.91 27.25
N SER A 377 -18.59 -33.10 27.77
CA SER A 377 -19.03 -33.37 29.11
C SER A 377 -17.84 -33.91 29.92
N TYR A 378 -17.82 -33.55 31.19
CA TYR A 378 -16.83 -34.04 32.15
C TYR A 378 -17.57 -34.86 33.21
N VAL A 379 -17.07 -36.03 33.54
CA VAL A 379 -17.58 -36.83 34.60
C VAL A 379 -16.75 -36.55 35.84
N VAL A 380 -17.40 -36.03 36.89
CA VAL A 380 -16.77 -35.66 38.16
C VAL A 380 -16.18 -36.88 38.83
N ARG A 381 -14.95 -36.79 39.25
CA ARG A 381 -14.21 -37.82 39.98
C ARG A 381 -14.23 -37.51 41.47
N ASP A 382 -13.83 -38.49 42.27
CA ASP A 382 -13.73 -38.31 43.72
C ASP A 382 -12.66 -37.27 44.05
N GLY A 383 -13.02 -36.25 44.86
CA GLY A 383 -12.14 -35.12 45.19
C GLY A 383 -12.09 -33.96 44.20
N ASP A 384 -12.88 -34.00 43.09
CA ASP A 384 -12.94 -32.88 42.16
C ASP A 384 -13.72 -31.69 42.74
N THR A 385 -13.22 -30.47 42.43
CA THR A 385 -13.92 -29.18 42.59
C THR A 385 -14.12 -28.53 41.27
N LEU A 386 -15.01 -27.54 41.14
CA LEU A 386 -15.20 -26.80 39.89
C LEU A 386 -13.91 -26.11 39.43
N GLU A 387 -13.08 -25.61 40.36
CA GLU A 387 -11.78 -25.01 40.04
C GLU A 387 -10.80 -26.07 39.52
N SER A 388 -10.72 -27.25 40.15
CA SER A 388 -9.83 -28.32 39.68
C SER A 388 -10.23 -28.84 38.31
N ILE A 389 -11.53 -28.92 38.02
CA ILE A 389 -12.05 -29.28 36.70
C ILE A 389 -11.76 -28.19 35.66
N ALA A 390 -11.95 -26.90 36.03
CA ALA A 390 -11.61 -25.78 35.14
C ALA A 390 -10.12 -25.77 34.79
N ASN A 391 -9.26 -25.99 35.78
CA ASN A 391 -7.83 -26.12 35.55
C ASN A 391 -7.47 -27.30 34.63
N ALA A 392 -8.08 -28.47 34.86
CA ALA A 392 -7.84 -29.67 34.06
C ALA A 392 -8.31 -29.53 32.59
N VAL A 393 -9.42 -28.80 32.36
CA VAL A 393 -10.06 -28.69 31.04
C VAL A 393 -9.56 -27.47 30.24
N TYR A 394 -9.36 -26.35 30.91
CA TYR A 394 -9.04 -25.07 30.29
C TYR A 394 -7.60 -24.58 30.60
N GLY A 395 -6.91 -25.22 31.56
CA GLY A 395 -5.61 -24.76 32.05
C GLY A 395 -5.69 -23.50 32.92
N ASP A 396 -6.91 -23.14 33.37
CA ASP A 396 -7.18 -21.91 34.12
C ASP A 396 -8.25 -22.17 35.19
N PRO A 397 -7.92 -22.22 36.48
CA PRO A 397 -8.87 -22.49 37.55
C PRO A 397 -9.91 -21.36 37.72
N GLU A 398 -9.59 -20.10 37.35
CA GLU A 398 -10.50 -18.96 37.49
C GLU A 398 -11.72 -19.05 36.55
N ARG A 399 -11.70 -19.96 35.56
CA ARG A 399 -12.84 -20.21 34.66
C ARG A 399 -13.93 -21.12 35.20
N TRP A 400 -13.85 -21.53 36.43
CA TRP A 400 -14.91 -22.34 37.11
C TRP A 400 -16.31 -21.72 37.02
N PRO A 401 -16.52 -20.37 37.02
CA PRO A 401 -17.85 -19.79 36.92
C PRO A 401 -18.57 -20.10 35.60
N GLU A 402 -17.82 -20.40 34.54
CA GLU A 402 -18.37 -20.78 33.23
C GLU A 402 -19.00 -22.18 33.33
N ILE A 403 -18.29 -23.11 33.96
CA ILE A 403 -18.80 -24.46 34.23
C ILE A 403 -20.03 -24.40 35.14
N TYR A 404 -19.99 -23.61 36.22
CA TYR A 404 -21.10 -23.41 37.13
C TYR A 404 -22.35 -22.92 36.41
N ARG A 405 -22.23 -21.83 35.60
CA ARG A 405 -23.37 -21.27 34.85
C ARG A 405 -23.98 -22.24 33.85
N ALA A 406 -23.16 -23.09 33.22
CA ALA A 406 -23.63 -24.08 32.26
C ALA A 406 -24.37 -25.27 32.96
N ASN A 407 -24.24 -25.40 34.28
CA ASN A 407 -24.74 -26.56 35.07
C ASN A 407 -25.55 -26.16 36.30
N THR A 408 -26.16 -24.98 36.33
CA THR A 408 -26.94 -24.47 37.50
C THR A 408 -28.10 -25.37 37.90
N GLY A 409 -28.58 -26.25 37.01
CA GLY A 409 -29.65 -27.23 37.34
C GLY A 409 -29.16 -28.51 38.02
N VAL A 410 -27.84 -28.75 38.03
CA VAL A 410 -27.26 -30.01 38.58
C VAL A 410 -26.18 -29.78 39.64
N VAL A 411 -25.58 -28.59 39.68
CA VAL A 411 -24.59 -28.18 40.67
C VAL A 411 -25.32 -27.46 41.84
N GLY A 412 -24.99 -27.80 43.09
CA GLY A 412 -25.60 -27.20 44.27
C GLY A 412 -25.28 -25.72 44.43
N ARG A 413 -26.07 -24.99 45.27
CA ARG A 413 -25.93 -23.53 45.47
C ARG A 413 -24.55 -23.07 45.97
N GLY A 414 -23.70 -23.97 46.42
CA GLY A 414 -22.32 -23.69 46.86
C GLY A 414 -21.26 -24.08 45.85
N GLY A 415 -21.62 -24.53 44.63
CA GLY A 415 -20.63 -25.02 43.65
C GLY A 415 -20.18 -26.48 43.94
N GLU A 416 -20.86 -27.16 44.87
CA GLU A 416 -20.54 -28.56 45.23
C GLU A 416 -20.90 -29.50 44.08
N VAL A 417 -19.95 -30.36 43.71
CA VAL A 417 -20.09 -31.41 42.69
C VAL A 417 -19.95 -32.79 43.37
N LYS A 418 -20.62 -33.80 42.83
CA LYS A 418 -20.58 -35.18 43.40
C LYS A 418 -19.89 -36.11 42.43
N PRO A 419 -19.09 -37.08 42.90
CA PRO A 419 -18.48 -38.09 42.05
C PRO A 419 -19.54 -38.81 41.20
N GLY A 420 -19.22 -39.04 39.92
CA GLY A 420 -20.14 -39.60 38.92
C GLY A 420 -21.09 -38.61 38.26
N GLN A 421 -21.17 -37.37 38.71
CA GLN A 421 -21.98 -36.32 38.12
C GLN A 421 -21.41 -35.90 36.75
N VAL A 422 -22.27 -35.74 35.74
CA VAL A 422 -21.87 -35.32 34.39
C VAL A 422 -22.10 -33.82 34.26
N LEU A 423 -21.02 -33.07 34.09
CA LEU A 423 -21.05 -31.63 33.89
C LEU A 423 -20.92 -31.31 32.41
N ARG A 424 -21.69 -30.36 31.95
CA ARG A 424 -21.57 -29.77 30.59
C ARG A 424 -20.45 -28.72 30.61
N LEU A 425 -19.50 -28.86 29.71
CA LEU A 425 -18.43 -27.89 29.52
C LEU A 425 -18.81 -26.91 28.39
N PRO A 426 -18.86 -25.61 28.70
CA PRO A 426 -19.18 -24.57 27.72
C PRO A 426 -18.05 -24.32 26.67
#